data_976057ccd6d8cbf81a1359e027685543
#
_entry.id   976057ccd6d8cbf81a1359e027685543
#
_cell.length_a   1.000
_cell.length_b   1.000
_cell.length_c   1.000
_cell.angle_alpha   90.00
_cell.angle_beta   90.00
_cell.angle_gamma   90.00
#
_symmetry.space_group_name_H-M   'P 1'
#
loop_
_entity.id
_entity.type
_entity.pdbx_description
1 polymer ?
#
loop_
_entity_poly.entity_id
_entity_poly.type
_entity_poly.pdbx_seq_one_letter_code
_entity_poly.pdbx_strand_id
1 'polypeptide(L)'
;MFKIFSSICLLTLILVSLVFPTSILLPLQQYAAAEEGLIQKTHTMLVHSNTNDNLANNKKNSQADIKLRNASLITTQSTTAAVKNFQETFCGDNTTATSYSNGYIRENTLPQSCEMPLGIAVDNNAHKVWYVSTKKGVLGSYDIKQNKFDQEYIIPNWNSRENPVDYSQVWSLKVDDSGSRKHQQQQQRGEVRGGDIWFTDVKQNAIWKFIKSSQSFEVYKIPGNSSSFGTTYPISLEIDRKSNRIFFVGTFSASLWIGDMTKMKNGTSEGISQIHIPTSGFNGIDPVLITTGSIAFDSKKNSVWISMLSYGRKGEIFRYDLDKKSFEIFDLPRDLSSPLGVAVDSNSENLWITNAGTSIFYKLNPDSGNIIKFVTSKTSPKVFGDDVITHGGGGNGQVRDGGNESNISKNAYTLPYWIQKDADGSLWFNEQEGNKMARFDPSNMKLTEYWIPTQNRLWGNCPPRGNNNGSSQTCGIANVLQFSISHNNQQVWFTEWSENKIGKLDTKSHLPFSVVIASQKELTVKRGESRDIKVKVTASQSAPSFAKSNIHMIASGTFTPTGDFGNSTGYFSQEIFSMSDVKSKQVTFTFRPSMDLNPGKYMLMIGAEDEYISNLRAIKLNVI
;
A
#
# COMPACT_ATOMS: atom_id res chain seq x y z
N MET A 1 36.19 -8.09 15.85
CA MET A 1 35.44 -7.11 15.08
C MET A 1 34.16 -7.68 14.48
N PHE A 2 34.14 -8.86 13.90
CA PHE A 2 32.91 -9.47 13.28
C PHE A 2 31.77 -9.79 14.27
N LYS A 3 32.06 -10.19 15.51
CA LYS A 3 31.00 -10.46 16.51
C LYS A 3 30.27 -9.20 17.02
N ILE A 4 30.90 -8.04 16.92
CA ILE A 4 30.28 -6.76 17.31
C ILE A 4 29.34 -6.28 16.20
N PHE A 5 29.66 -6.54 14.94
CA PHE A 5 28.80 -6.19 13.81
C PHE A 5 27.49 -6.99 13.78
N SER A 6 27.56 -8.30 14.07
CA SER A 6 26.35 -9.15 14.13
C SER A 6 25.40 -8.75 15.27
N SER A 7 25.96 -8.40 16.45
CA SER A 7 25.13 -7.96 17.59
C SER A 7 24.52 -6.57 17.41
N ILE A 8 25.19 -5.67 16.69
CA ILE A 8 24.67 -4.34 16.37
C ILE A 8 23.55 -4.46 15.33
N CYS A 9 23.68 -5.36 14.34
CA CYS A 9 22.65 -5.61 13.34
C CYS A 9 21.39 -6.23 13.97
N LEU A 10 21.54 -7.13 14.94
CA LEU A 10 20.42 -7.73 15.67
C LEU A 10 19.71 -6.71 16.59
N LEU A 11 20.47 -5.84 17.26
CA LEU A 11 19.89 -4.78 18.09
C LEU A 11 19.18 -3.70 17.27
N THR A 12 19.71 -3.35 16.10
CA THR A 12 19.05 -2.43 15.17
C THR A 12 17.79 -3.03 14.57
N LEU A 13 17.77 -4.31 14.25
CA LEU A 13 16.57 -5.01 13.78
C LEU A 13 15.48 -5.09 14.85
N ILE A 14 15.84 -5.33 16.11
CA ILE A 14 14.88 -5.33 17.23
C ILE A 14 14.35 -3.92 17.51
N LEU A 15 15.16 -2.88 17.38
CA LEU A 15 14.73 -1.48 17.52
C LEU A 15 13.85 -1.03 16.34
N VAL A 16 14.13 -1.53 15.14
CA VAL A 16 13.32 -1.29 13.93
C VAL A 16 11.95 -1.97 14.06
N SER A 17 11.85 -3.17 14.65
CA SER A 17 10.57 -3.87 14.87
C SER A 17 9.62 -3.16 15.84
N LEU A 18 10.14 -2.29 16.72
CA LEU A 18 9.33 -1.50 17.65
C LEU A 18 8.77 -0.21 17.03
N VAL A 19 9.19 0.15 15.82
CA VAL A 19 8.91 1.47 15.20
C VAL A 19 8.11 1.38 13.91
N PHE A 20 8.16 0.26 13.20
CA PHE A 20 7.44 0.09 11.92
C PHE A 20 6.12 -0.68 12.12
N PRO A 21 5.07 -0.33 11.37
CA PRO A 21 3.91 -1.20 11.24
C PRO A 21 4.39 -2.58 10.75
N THR A 22 3.88 -3.63 11.36
CA THR A 22 4.26 -5.02 11.06
C THR A 22 4.18 -5.39 9.58
N SER A 23 3.31 -4.73 8.84
CA SER A 23 3.11 -4.90 7.40
C SER A 23 4.30 -4.49 6.50
N ILE A 24 5.15 -3.57 6.98
CA ILE A 24 6.36 -3.14 6.23
C ILE A 24 7.59 -3.91 6.71
N LEU A 25 7.62 -4.26 7.99
CA LEU A 25 8.76 -4.94 8.62
C LEU A 25 8.76 -6.45 8.38
N LEU A 26 7.61 -7.09 8.30
CA LEU A 26 7.55 -8.54 8.07
C LEU A 26 8.34 -8.96 6.81
N PRO A 27 8.21 -8.29 5.65
CA PRO A 27 9.05 -8.57 4.50
C PRO A 27 10.54 -8.32 4.74
N LEU A 28 10.91 -7.25 5.46
CA LEU A 28 12.30 -6.91 5.76
C LEU A 28 12.92 -7.86 6.80
N GLN A 29 12.16 -8.23 7.84
CA GLN A 29 12.60 -9.18 8.86
C GLN A 29 12.71 -10.61 8.32
N GLN A 30 11.79 -11.03 7.44
CA GLN A 30 11.87 -12.35 6.82
C GLN A 30 13.00 -12.45 5.81
N TYR A 31 13.31 -11.35 5.10
CA TYR A 31 14.47 -11.27 4.22
C TYR A 31 15.78 -11.37 5.02
N ALA A 32 15.94 -10.61 6.10
CA ALA A 32 17.11 -10.66 6.97
C ALA A 32 17.27 -12.00 7.69
N ALA A 33 16.17 -12.60 8.19
CA ALA A 33 16.20 -13.89 8.85
C ALA A 33 16.50 -15.06 7.89
N ALA A 34 16.07 -14.97 6.63
CA ALA A 34 16.39 -15.96 5.59
C ALA A 34 17.89 -15.88 5.22
N GLU A 35 18.43 -14.66 5.11
CA GLU A 35 19.86 -14.44 4.83
C GLU A 35 20.76 -14.87 6.00
N GLU A 36 20.44 -14.51 7.25
CA GLU A 36 21.20 -14.93 8.44
C GLU A 36 21.14 -16.44 8.65
N GLY A 37 19.99 -17.07 8.42
CA GLY A 37 19.86 -18.53 8.49
C GLY A 37 20.73 -19.26 7.47
N LEU A 38 20.93 -18.67 6.29
CA LEU A 38 21.80 -19.20 5.24
C LEU A 38 23.29 -18.98 5.55
N ILE A 39 23.66 -17.79 6.07
CA ILE A 39 25.04 -17.44 6.43
C ILE A 39 25.54 -18.25 7.63
N GLN A 40 24.72 -18.45 8.66
CA GLN A 40 25.11 -19.30 9.79
C GLN A 40 25.27 -20.76 9.39
N LYS A 41 24.46 -21.30 8.49
CA LYS A 41 24.60 -22.67 7.99
C LYS A 41 25.86 -22.85 7.14
N THR A 42 26.20 -21.91 6.27
CA THR A 42 27.44 -21.95 5.48
C THR A 42 28.69 -21.83 6.36
N HIS A 43 28.66 -21.01 7.41
CA HIS A 43 29.79 -20.90 8.34
C HIS A 43 29.98 -22.18 9.18
N THR A 44 28.92 -22.83 9.60
CA THR A 44 29.00 -24.11 10.35
C THR A 44 29.53 -25.24 9.46
N MET A 45 29.23 -25.24 8.16
CA MET A 45 29.78 -26.22 7.23
C MET A 45 31.26 -25.99 6.91
N LEU A 46 31.72 -24.73 6.83
CA LEU A 46 33.13 -24.39 6.55
C LEU A 46 34.08 -24.63 7.75
N VAL A 47 33.59 -24.49 8.97
CA VAL A 47 34.40 -24.71 10.19
C VAL A 47 34.62 -26.19 10.49
N HIS A 48 33.78 -27.10 9.97
CA HIS A 48 33.92 -28.55 10.19
C HIS A 48 34.73 -29.29 9.12
N SER A 49 35.18 -28.60 8.04
CA SER A 49 36.00 -29.20 7.00
C SER A 49 37.50 -29.08 7.17
N ASN A 50 37.99 -28.37 8.21
CA ASN A 50 39.41 -28.07 8.41
C ASN A 50 40.00 -28.58 9.73
N THR A 51 39.67 -29.77 10.19
CA THR A 51 40.46 -30.42 11.28
C THR A 51 40.67 -31.90 11.00
N ASN A 52 41.89 -32.17 10.56
CA ASN A 52 42.71 -33.37 10.80
C ASN A 52 42.38 -34.68 10.12
N ASP A 53 43.19 -34.92 9.10
CA ASP A 53 43.73 -36.25 8.74
C ASP A 53 44.55 -36.80 9.89
N ASN A 54 44.29 -38.04 10.31
CA ASN A 54 45.18 -39.21 10.28
C ASN A 54 44.72 -40.30 11.25
N LEU A 55 44.71 -41.56 10.68
CA LEU A 55 44.85 -42.84 11.36
C LEU A 55 43.65 -43.40 12.16
N ALA A 56 42.96 -44.36 11.57
CA ALA A 56 42.80 -45.74 11.95
C ALA A 56 41.50 -46.38 11.44
N ASN A 57 41.68 -47.26 10.55
CA ASN A 57 40.94 -48.43 10.12
C ASN A 57 39.62 -48.84 10.78
N ASN A 58 38.65 -49.07 9.89
CA ASN A 58 37.59 -50.09 9.92
C ASN A 58 36.76 -50.27 11.17
N LYS A 59 35.74 -49.44 11.30
CA LYS A 59 34.40 -49.77 11.85
C LYS A 59 33.45 -48.55 11.95
N LYS A 60 33.72 -47.46 11.21
CA LYS A 60 32.96 -46.17 11.34
C LYS A 60 32.03 -45.81 10.16
N ASN A 61 31.93 -46.66 9.16
CA ASN A 61 31.11 -46.29 7.96
C ASN A 61 29.59 -46.30 8.23
N SER A 62 29.10 -47.10 9.20
CA SER A 62 27.65 -47.10 9.49
C SER A 62 27.16 -45.90 10.30
N GLN A 63 28.01 -45.36 11.18
CA GLN A 63 27.64 -44.16 11.98
C GLN A 63 27.78 -42.85 11.22
N ALA A 64 28.74 -42.77 10.27
CA ALA A 64 28.90 -41.58 9.40
C ALA A 64 27.75 -41.50 8.38
N ASP A 65 27.34 -42.62 7.80
CA ASP A 65 26.20 -42.69 6.88
C ASP A 65 24.86 -42.33 7.57
N ILE A 66 24.68 -42.78 8.82
CA ILE A 66 23.49 -42.40 9.61
C ILE A 66 23.51 -40.92 9.97
N LYS A 67 24.67 -40.35 10.32
CA LYS A 67 24.81 -38.89 10.58
C LYS A 67 24.62 -38.04 9.33
N LEU A 68 25.14 -38.49 8.16
CA LEU A 68 24.92 -37.81 6.88
C LEU A 68 23.45 -37.93 6.41
N ARG A 69 22.83 -39.09 6.57
CA ARG A 69 21.39 -39.25 6.28
C ARG A 69 20.52 -38.44 7.21
N ASN A 70 20.82 -38.39 8.52
CA ASN A 70 20.08 -37.56 9.45
C ASN A 70 20.31 -36.04 9.23
N ALA A 71 21.52 -35.60 8.88
CA ALA A 71 21.79 -34.22 8.49
C ALA A 71 21.08 -33.83 7.18
N SER A 72 21.05 -34.74 6.22
CA SER A 72 20.30 -34.58 4.95
C SER A 72 18.78 -34.56 5.19
N LEU A 73 18.24 -35.39 6.08
CA LEU A 73 16.81 -35.36 6.44
C LEU A 73 16.43 -34.10 7.19
N ILE A 74 17.27 -33.62 8.13
CA ILE A 74 17.02 -32.38 8.87
C ILE A 74 17.08 -31.18 7.94
N THR A 75 18.02 -31.12 6.99
CA THR A 75 18.09 -30.05 5.99
C THR A 75 16.92 -30.07 5.03
N THR A 76 16.48 -31.23 4.56
CA THR A 76 15.30 -31.35 3.70
C THR A 76 14.00 -31.01 4.42
N GLN A 77 13.84 -31.40 5.66
CA GLN A 77 12.66 -31.02 6.47
C GLN A 77 12.62 -29.51 6.75
N SER A 78 13.77 -28.88 7.05
CA SER A 78 13.83 -27.43 7.29
C SER A 78 13.58 -26.60 6.02
N THR A 79 14.07 -27.05 4.87
CA THR A 79 13.80 -26.40 3.58
C THR A 79 12.34 -26.57 3.15
N THR A 80 11.76 -27.76 3.36
CA THR A 80 10.35 -28.00 3.06
C THR A 80 9.44 -27.16 3.93
N ALA A 81 9.74 -26.99 5.23
CA ALA A 81 8.99 -26.13 6.12
C ALA A 81 9.11 -24.64 5.74
N ALA A 82 10.31 -24.19 5.34
CA ALA A 82 10.51 -22.81 4.88
C ALA A 82 9.74 -22.51 3.58
N VAL A 83 9.76 -23.46 2.62
CA VAL A 83 8.99 -23.34 1.36
C VAL A 83 7.49 -23.31 1.64
N LYS A 84 7.00 -24.17 2.53
CA LYS A 84 5.58 -24.20 2.90
C LYS A 84 5.16 -22.87 3.57
N ASN A 85 5.96 -22.38 4.51
CA ASN A 85 5.70 -21.10 5.16
C ASN A 85 5.69 -19.94 4.16
N PHE A 86 6.62 -19.90 3.21
CA PHE A 86 6.64 -18.92 2.13
C PHE A 86 5.38 -19.00 1.28
N GLN A 87 4.94 -20.20 0.89
CA GLN A 87 3.72 -20.40 0.12
C GLN A 87 2.48 -19.92 0.88
N GLU A 88 2.34 -20.28 2.14
CA GLU A 88 1.22 -19.81 2.98
C GLU A 88 1.21 -18.29 3.11
N THR A 89 2.38 -17.66 3.18
CA THR A 89 2.51 -16.20 3.35
C THR A 89 2.17 -15.43 2.08
N PHE A 90 2.60 -15.91 0.90
CA PHE A 90 2.59 -15.10 -0.31
C PHE A 90 1.76 -15.65 -1.48
N CYS A 91 1.19 -16.84 -1.37
CA CYS A 91 0.51 -17.47 -2.48
C CYS A 91 -1.01 -17.52 -2.34
N GLY A 92 -1.53 -17.03 -1.21
CA GLY A 92 -2.94 -17.16 -0.89
C GLY A 92 -3.37 -18.62 -0.68
N ASP A 93 -4.66 -18.81 -0.53
CA ASP A 93 -5.23 -20.15 -0.44
C ASP A 93 -5.43 -20.71 -1.86
N ASN A 94 -4.51 -21.58 -2.29
CA ASN A 94 -4.53 -22.23 -3.61
C ASN A 94 -5.79 -23.11 -3.85
N THR A 95 -6.65 -23.27 -2.86
CA THR A 95 -7.87 -24.11 -2.98
C THR A 95 -8.98 -23.43 -3.78
N THR A 96 -8.88 -22.11 -4.03
CA THR A 96 -9.88 -21.35 -4.78
C THR A 96 -9.30 -20.81 -6.09
N ALA A 97 -9.15 -21.66 -7.10
CA ALA A 97 -8.79 -21.29 -8.47
C ALA A 97 -9.88 -20.45 -9.18
N THR A 98 -10.78 -19.81 -8.46
CA THR A 98 -11.92 -19.08 -9.02
C THR A 98 -11.76 -17.58 -8.84
N SER A 99 -12.07 -16.82 -9.89
CA SER A 99 -12.22 -15.38 -9.81
C SER A 99 -13.32 -15.04 -8.78
N TYR A 100 -12.95 -14.31 -7.73
CA TYR A 100 -13.90 -13.84 -6.74
C TYR A 100 -14.52 -12.52 -7.19
N SER A 101 -15.79 -12.29 -6.92
CA SER A 101 -16.44 -11.02 -7.22
C SER A 101 -17.49 -10.68 -6.17
N ASN A 102 -17.44 -9.43 -5.69
CA ASN A 102 -18.51 -8.86 -4.86
C ASN A 102 -19.41 -7.88 -5.63
N GLY A 103 -19.38 -7.91 -6.96
CA GLY A 103 -20.14 -7.04 -7.86
C GLY A 103 -19.53 -5.66 -8.11
N TYR A 104 -18.59 -5.21 -7.32
CA TYR A 104 -17.77 -4.02 -7.54
C TYR A 104 -16.35 -4.39 -7.93
N ILE A 105 -15.77 -5.33 -7.21
CA ILE A 105 -14.42 -5.84 -7.43
C ILE A 105 -14.52 -7.27 -7.96
N ARG A 106 -13.78 -7.53 -9.04
CA ARG A 106 -13.51 -8.85 -9.56
C ARG A 106 -12.02 -9.14 -9.43
N GLU A 107 -11.68 -10.23 -8.79
CA GLU A 107 -10.32 -10.72 -8.65
C GLU A 107 -10.04 -11.79 -9.70
N ASN A 108 -8.85 -11.77 -10.29
CA ASN A 108 -8.40 -12.73 -11.30
C ASN A 108 -7.10 -13.35 -10.79
N THR A 109 -7.11 -14.66 -10.56
CA THR A 109 -5.92 -15.42 -10.15
C THR A 109 -4.91 -15.46 -11.29
N LEU A 110 -3.63 -15.22 -11.00
CA LEU A 110 -2.56 -15.27 -11.98
C LEU A 110 -2.37 -16.69 -12.53
N PRO A 111 -1.85 -16.83 -13.77
CA PRO A 111 -1.72 -18.13 -14.44
C PRO A 111 -0.84 -19.12 -13.69
N GLN A 112 0.21 -18.66 -13.03
CA GLN A 112 1.11 -19.49 -12.25
C GLN A 112 0.90 -19.30 -10.76
N SER A 113 1.26 -20.29 -9.95
CA SER A 113 1.18 -20.18 -8.50
C SER A 113 2.31 -19.34 -7.93
N CYS A 114 2.02 -18.60 -6.83
CA CYS A 114 3.01 -17.85 -6.07
C CYS A 114 3.81 -16.83 -6.90
N GLU A 115 3.14 -16.08 -7.74
CA GLU A 115 3.81 -15.09 -8.60
C GLU A 115 4.16 -13.79 -7.85
N MET A 116 3.45 -13.49 -6.76
CA MET A 116 3.63 -12.27 -5.97
C MET A 116 3.56 -10.99 -6.84
N PRO A 117 2.40 -10.66 -7.45
CA PRO A 117 2.28 -9.48 -8.30
C PRO A 117 2.39 -8.21 -7.45
N LEU A 118 3.22 -7.24 -7.88
CA LEU A 118 3.39 -5.98 -7.15
C LEU A 118 3.22 -4.76 -8.05
N GLY A 119 4.16 -4.47 -8.94
CA GLY A 119 4.02 -3.33 -9.87
C GLY A 119 2.91 -3.57 -10.88
N ILE A 120 2.05 -2.57 -11.10
CA ILE A 120 0.94 -2.63 -12.05
C ILE A 120 0.76 -1.31 -12.77
N ALA A 121 0.45 -1.34 -14.07
CA ALA A 121 0.09 -0.16 -14.84
C ALA A 121 -0.93 -0.48 -15.94
N VAL A 122 -1.87 0.41 -16.17
CA VAL A 122 -2.83 0.34 -17.27
C VAL A 122 -2.29 1.06 -18.50
N ASP A 123 -2.23 0.34 -19.61
CA ASP A 123 -2.03 0.91 -20.93
C ASP A 123 -3.39 1.20 -21.57
N ASN A 124 -3.84 2.43 -21.44
CA ASN A 124 -5.14 2.84 -21.97
C ASN A 124 -5.22 2.78 -23.50
N ASN A 125 -4.10 2.93 -24.20
CA ASN A 125 -4.02 2.89 -25.66
C ASN A 125 -4.09 1.46 -26.21
N ALA A 126 -3.36 0.54 -25.56
CA ALA A 126 -3.38 -0.88 -25.94
C ALA A 126 -4.52 -1.67 -25.30
N HIS A 127 -5.31 -1.08 -24.39
CA HIS A 127 -6.33 -1.77 -23.59
C HIS A 127 -5.76 -2.98 -22.81
N LYS A 128 -4.57 -2.80 -22.23
CA LYS A 128 -3.88 -3.84 -21.46
C LYS A 128 -3.56 -3.36 -20.05
N VAL A 129 -3.54 -4.30 -19.13
CA VAL A 129 -2.97 -4.12 -17.80
C VAL A 129 -1.64 -4.86 -17.77
N TRP A 130 -0.57 -4.17 -17.42
CA TRP A 130 0.75 -4.74 -17.23
C TRP A 130 1.03 -4.92 -15.76
N TYR A 131 1.62 -6.05 -15.37
CA TYR A 131 2.02 -6.35 -13.99
C TYR A 131 3.36 -7.08 -13.96
N VAL A 132 4.07 -6.96 -12.84
CA VAL A 132 5.29 -7.74 -12.63
C VAL A 132 5.05 -8.79 -11.54
N SER A 133 5.28 -10.04 -11.93
CA SER A 133 5.40 -11.18 -11.04
C SER A 133 6.78 -11.16 -10.38
N THR A 134 6.86 -10.70 -9.12
CA THR A 134 8.14 -10.42 -8.45
C THR A 134 8.89 -11.69 -8.05
N LYS A 135 8.19 -12.79 -7.82
CA LYS A 135 8.78 -14.10 -7.54
C LYS A 135 9.34 -14.76 -8.80
N LYS A 136 8.57 -14.75 -9.87
CA LYS A 136 8.93 -15.43 -11.12
C LYS A 136 9.82 -14.58 -12.03
N GLY A 137 9.87 -13.27 -11.82
CA GLY A 137 10.58 -12.36 -12.70
C GLY A 137 9.96 -12.32 -14.09
N VAL A 138 8.66 -12.11 -14.13
CA VAL A 138 7.86 -12.06 -15.35
C VAL A 138 7.14 -10.72 -15.42
N LEU A 139 7.23 -10.07 -16.56
CA LEU A 139 6.35 -8.98 -16.94
C LEU A 139 5.16 -9.58 -17.69
N GLY A 140 4.01 -9.61 -17.03
CA GLY A 140 2.78 -10.17 -17.58
C GLY A 140 1.82 -9.10 -18.07
N SER A 141 0.90 -9.47 -18.94
CA SER A 141 -0.18 -8.61 -19.42
C SER A 141 -1.55 -9.29 -19.35
N TYR A 142 -2.57 -8.45 -19.13
CA TYR A 142 -3.97 -8.84 -19.14
C TYR A 142 -4.71 -8.01 -20.19
N ASP A 143 -5.42 -8.65 -21.10
CA ASP A 143 -6.23 -7.99 -22.13
C ASP A 143 -7.59 -7.61 -21.54
N ILE A 144 -7.84 -6.30 -21.43
CA ILE A 144 -9.07 -5.76 -20.83
C ILE A 144 -10.31 -6.10 -21.69
N LYS A 145 -10.18 -6.12 -23.01
CA LYS A 145 -11.30 -6.42 -23.92
C LYS A 145 -11.67 -7.88 -23.94
N GLN A 146 -10.65 -8.75 -23.96
CA GLN A 146 -10.84 -10.21 -23.96
C GLN A 146 -11.07 -10.78 -22.54
N ASN A 147 -10.81 -9.96 -21.50
CA ASN A 147 -10.94 -10.30 -20.10
C ASN A 147 -10.15 -11.58 -19.73
N LYS A 148 -8.88 -11.65 -20.18
CA LYS A 148 -7.98 -12.78 -19.96
C LYS A 148 -6.52 -12.35 -19.86
N PHE A 149 -5.70 -13.16 -19.20
CA PHE A 149 -4.25 -13.05 -19.27
C PHE A 149 -3.79 -13.33 -20.70
N ASP A 150 -2.78 -12.59 -21.16
CA ASP A 150 -2.38 -12.58 -22.56
C ASP A 150 -0.94 -13.07 -22.73
N GLN A 151 0.05 -12.24 -22.44
CA GLN A 151 1.45 -12.54 -22.68
C GLN A 151 2.28 -12.38 -21.42
N GLU A 152 3.33 -13.21 -21.32
CA GLU A 152 4.35 -13.17 -20.28
C GLU A 152 5.72 -13.05 -20.92
N TYR A 153 6.54 -12.11 -20.39
CA TYR A 153 7.91 -11.85 -20.84
C TYR A 153 8.86 -12.09 -19.68
N ILE A 154 9.85 -12.95 -19.88
CA ILE A 154 10.83 -13.31 -18.86
C ILE A 154 11.83 -12.16 -18.71
N ILE A 155 11.92 -11.57 -17.51
CA ILE A 155 12.89 -10.53 -17.18
C ILE A 155 14.28 -11.19 -17.07
N PRO A 156 15.30 -10.71 -17.79
CA PRO A 156 16.63 -11.31 -17.76
C PRO A 156 17.27 -11.24 -16.36
N ASN A 157 18.10 -12.24 -16.03
CA ASN A 157 18.91 -12.28 -14.80
C ASN A 157 18.11 -12.11 -13.49
N TRP A 158 16.89 -12.61 -13.45
CA TRP A 158 16.04 -12.53 -12.27
C TRP A 158 16.37 -13.67 -11.30
N ASN A 159 17.30 -13.45 -10.36
CA ASN A 159 17.87 -14.48 -9.48
C ASN A 159 16.83 -15.14 -8.54
N SER A 160 15.78 -14.42 -8.18
CA SER A 160 14.73 -14.96 -7.28
C SER A 160 13.94 -16.13 -7.87
N ARG A 161 14.03 -16.36 -9.19
CA ARG A 161 13.28 -17.40 -9.87
C ARG A 161 13.68 -18.80 -9.41
N GLU A 162 14.96 -19.02 -9.21
CA GLU A 162 15.54 -20.33 -8.87
C GLU A 162 15.51 -20.62 -7.37
N ASN A 163 15.50 -19.62 -6.53
CA ASN A 163 15.45 -19.78 -5.08
C ASN A 163 14.00 -19.84 -4.58
N PRO A 164 13.54 -20.93 -3.97
CA PRO A 164 12.14 -21.12 -3.60
C PRO A 164 11.60 -20.10 -2.58
N VAL A 165 12.46 -19.46 -1.77
CA VAL A 165 12.05 -18.51 -0.72
C VAL A 165 12.53 -17.08 -0.99
N ASP A 166 13.17 -16.84 -2.14
CA ASP A 166 13.68 -15.53 -2.52
C ASP A 166 12.73 -14.81 -3.49
N TYR A 167 12.68 -13.48 -3.43
CA TYR A 167 11.90 -12.64 -4.32
C TYR A 167 12.55 -11.25 -4.45
N SER A 168 12.20 -10.52 -5.52
CA SER A 168 12.48 -9.08 -5.61
C SER A 168 11.22 -8.29 -5.27
N GLN A 169 11.30 -6.97 -5.37
CA GLN A 169 10.15 -6.07 -5.27
C GLN A 169 10.18 -5.06 -6.41
N VAL A 170 9.04 -4.91 -7.07
CA VAL A 170 8.79 -3.93 -8.13
C VAL A 170 7.69 -3.01 -7.66
N TRP A 171 8.06 -1.92 -7.02
CA TRP A 171 7.10 -1.00 -6.41
C TRP A 171 6.42 -0.07 -7.39
N SER A 172 7.07 0.29 -8.47
CA SER A 172 6.52 1.22 -9.47
C SER A 172 6.63 0.64 -10.86
N LEU A 173 5.52 0.69 -11.60
CA LEU A 173 5.43 0.35 -12.99
C LEU A 173 4.66 1.45 -13.71
N LYS A 174 5.18 1.95 -14.83
CA LYS A 174 4.60 3.03 -15.63
C LYS A 174 4.62 2.70 -17.11
N VAL A 175 3.58 3.12 -17.81
CA VAL A 175 3.52 3.08 -19.28
C VAL A 175 3.97 4.42 -19.82
N ASP A 176 4.96 4.42 -20.71
CA ASP A 176 5.40 5.62 -21.42
C ASP A 176 4.60 5.78 -22.73
N ASP A 177 3.55 6.59 -22.70
CA ASP A 177 2.71 6.84 -23.87
C ASP A 177 3.30 7.87 -24.87
N SER A 178 4.58 8.25 -24.75
CA SER A 178 5.20 9.28 -25.60
C SER A 178 5.23 8.90 -27.10
N GLY A 179 5.21 7.62 -27.39
CA GLY A 179 5.16 7.09 -28.76
C GLY A 179 3.91 7.47 -29.56
N SER A 180 2.82 7.76 -28.87
CA SER A 180 1.52 7.98 -29.51
C SER A 180 1.43 9.27 -30.34
N ARG A 181 2.17 10.34 -29.99
CA ARG A 181 2.07 11.63 -30.68
C ARG A 181 2.88 11.70 -31.97
N LYS A 182 4.02 11.03 -32.07
CA LYS A 182 4.83 10.98 -33.31
C LYS A 182 4.22 10.03 -34.37
N HIS A 183 3.35 9.10 -33.95
CA HIS A 183 2.74 8.09 -34.81
C HIS A 183 1.33 8.43 -35.29
N GLN A 184 0.71 9.55 -34.88
CA GLN A 184 -0.57 10.00 -35.46
C GLN A 184 -0.47 10.24 -36.97
N GLN A 185 0.71 10.52 -37.53
CA GLN A 185 0.94 10.59 -38.96
C GLN A 185 1.17 9.24 -39.66
N GLN A 186 1.34 8.15 -38.88
CA GLN A 186 1.52 6.77 -39.39
C GLN A 186 0.31 5.86 -39.10
N GLN A 187 -0.78 6.39 -38.58
CA GLN A 187 -2.03 5.63 -38.30
C GLN A 187 -2.69 4.96 -39.50
N GLN A 188 -2.14 5.09 -40.71
CA GLN A 188 -2.67 4.40 -41.90
C GLN A 188 -2.43 2.87 -41.92
N ARG A 189 -1.81 2.27 -40.90
CA ARG A 189 -1.53 0.82 -40.84
C ARG A 189 -2.14 0.05 -39.66
N GLY A 190 -3.12 0.58 -38.96
CA GLY A 190 -3.97 -0.23 -38.06
C GLY A 190 -3.34 -0.78 -36.77
N GLU A 191 -2.07 -0.50 -36.47
CA GLU A 191 -1.42 -0.95 -35.23
C GLU A 191 -1.35 0.19 -34.20
N VAL A 192 -2.19 0.13 -33.17
CA VAL A 192 -2.06 1.01 -31.99
C VAL A 192 -0.91 0.50 -31.13
N ARG A 193 0.28 1.04 -31.31
CA ARG A 193 1.45 0.74 -30.45
C ARG A 193 1.38 1.62 -29.21
N GLY A 194 1.00 1.02 -28.07
CA GLY A 194 1.16 1.64 -26.74
C GLY A 194 2.63 1.93 -26.44
N GLY A 195 2.92 2.82 -25.47
CA GLY A 195 4.28 3.18 -25.06
C GLY A 195 5.03 2.05 -24.36
N ASP A 196 6.35 2.20 -24.20
CA ASP A 196 7.21 1.26 -23.49
C ASP A 196 6.86 1.19 -21.99
N ILE A 197 7.27 0.13 -21.32
CA ILE A 197 7.01 -0.09 -19.89
C ILE A 197 8.28 0.17 -19.10
N TRP A 198 8.18 1.01 -18.07
CA TRP A 198 9.25 1.29 -17.14
C TRP A 198 8.92 0.78 -15.75
N PHE A 199 9.87 0.17 -15.05
CA PHE A 199 9.65 -0.32 -13.69
C PHE A 199 10.92 -0.32 -12.83
N THR A 200 10.70 -0.28 -11.52
CA THR A 200 11.77 -0.35 -10.50
C THR A 200 12.11 -1.80 -10.17
N ASP A 201 13.35 -2.08 -9.80
CA ASP A 201 13.78 -3.38 -9.26
C ASP A 201 14.67 -3.14 -8.03
N VAL A 202 14.14 -3.51 -6.88
CA VAL A 202 14.80 -3.32 -5.60
C VAL A 202 16.08 -4.16 -5.49
N LYS A 203 16.00 -5.43 -5.88
CA LYS A 203 17.09 -6.39 -5.66
C LYS A 203 18.30 -6.12 -6.56
N GLN A 204 18.06 -5.74 -7.81
CA GLN A 204 19.13 -5.37 -8.73
C GLN A 204 19.57 -3.90 -8.61
N ASN A 205 18.87 -3.13 -7.77
CA ASN A 205 19.10 -1.69 -7.62
C ASN A 205 19.08 -0.98 -8.98
N ALA A 206 18.00 -1.17 -9.74
CA ALA A 206 17.93 -0.78 -11.14
C ALA A 206 16.56 -0.25 -11.54
N ILE A 207 16.54 0.45 -12.66
CA ILE A 207 15.32 0.77 -13.42
C ILE A 207 15.34 -0.07 -14.69
N TRP A 208 14.23 -0.72 -14.99
CA TRP A 208 14.04 -1.49 -16.20
C TRP A 208 13.16 -0.77 -17.19
N LYS A 209 13.39 -1.03 -18.47
CA LYS A 209 12.55 -0.63 -19.59
C LYS A 209 12.24 -1.85 -20.45
N PHE A 210 10.98 -2.12 -20.71
CA PHE A 210 10.56 -3.10 -21.69
C PHE A 210 10.12 -2.38 -22.97
N ILE A 211 10.81 -2.67 -24.06
CA ILE A 211 10.55 -2.12 -25.40
C ILE A 211 9.55 -3.04 -26.08
N LYS A 212 8.30 -2.60 -26.17
CA LYS A 212 7.21 -3.43 -26.73
C LYS A 212 7.42 -3.82 -28.19
N SER A 213 8.03 -2.95 -28.98
CA SER A 213 8.22 -3.19 -30.42
C SER A 213 9.20 -4.32 -30.72
N SER A 214 10.22 -4.50 -29.91
CA SER A 214 11.23 -5.55 -30.03
C SER A 214 11.05 -6.67 -29.01
N GLN A 215 10.12 -6.53 -28.06
CA GLN A 215 9.90 -7.45 -26.93
C GLN A 215 11.19 -7.70 -26.14
N SER A 216 11.99 -6.67 -25.93
CA SER A 216 13.30 -6.76 -25.28
C SER A 216 13.37 -5.85 -24.05
N PHE A 217 14.24 -6.23 -23.12
CA PHE A 217 14.49 -5.48 -21.90
C PHE A 217 15.78 -4.70 -21.97
N GLU A 218 15.75 -3.48 -21.44
CA GLU A 218 16.93 -2.68 -21.10
C GLU A 218 16.96 -2.46 -19.59
N VAL A 219 18.16 -2.47 -19.00
CA VAL A 219 18.38 -2.25 -17.57
C VAL A 219 19.30 -1.07 -17.35
N TYR A 220 18.93 -0.17 -16.44
CA TYR A 220 19.70 1.01 -16.08
C TYR A 220 20.07 0.92 -14.60
N LYS A 221 21.37 0.83 -14.32
CA LYS A 221 21.88 0.69 -12.95
C LYS A 221 21.80 2.03 -12.22
N ILE A 222 21.34 2.03 -11.00
CA ILE A 222 21.34 3.22 -10.17
C ILE A 222 22.77 3.42 -9.63
N PRO A 223 23.40 4.60 -9.84
CA PRO A 223 24.78 4.83 -9.42
C PRO A 223 24.90 4.89 -7.90
N GLY A 224 25.99 4.31 -7.38
CA GLY A 224 26.39 4.39 -5.98
C GLY A 224 25.61 3.50 -5.03
N ASN A 225 26.27 3.07 -3.96
CA ASN A 225 25.70 2.43 -2.78
C ASN A 225 25.74 3.45 -1.62
N SER A 226 24.88 4.46 -1.68
CA SER A 226 24.88 5.53 -0.68
C SER A 226 24.05 5.20 0.57
N SER A 227 23.41 4.03 0.63
CA SER A 227 22.65 3.61 1.79
C SER A 227 23.39 2.63 2.70
N SER A 228 23.08 2.66 4.00
CA SER A 228 23.57 1.69 4.98
C SER A 228 23.12 0.24 4.68
N PHE A 229 22.13 0.06 3.78
CA PHE A 229 21.61 -1.23 3.35
C PHE A 229 22.22 -1.76 2.05
N GLY A 230 23.19 -1.06 1.45
CA GLY A 230 23.82 -1.48 0.20
C GLY A 230 22.94 -1.38 -1.06
N THR A 231 21.71 -0.88 -0.94
CA THR A 231 20.79 -0.66 -2.06
C THR A 231 20.06 0.66 -1.89
N THR A 232 19.74 1.33 -3.01
CA THR A 232 18.90 2.52 -3.04
C THR A 232 17.42 2.17 -2.68
N TYR A 233 17.01 0.94 -2.97
CA TYR A 233 15.65 0.44 -2.80
C TYR A 233 14.65 1.30 -3.59
N PRO A 234 14.71 1.31 -4.95
CA PRO A 234 13.88 2.18 -5.77
C PRO A 234 12.40 1.82 -5.63
N ILE A 235 11.58 2.80 -5.19
CA ILE A 235 10.19 2.59 -4.78
C ILE A 235 9.19 3.34 -5.65
N SER A 236 9.52 4.52 -6.14
CA SER A 236 8.58 5.37 -6.90
C SER A 236 9.26 5.99 -8.10
N LEU A 237 8.52 6.04 -9.22
CA LEU A 237 9.02 6.47 -10.51
C LEU A 237 7.94 7.31 -11.22
N GLU A 238 8.36 8.43 -11.84
CA GLU A 238 7.53 9.29 -12.69
C GLU A 238 8.23 9.64 -14.00
N ILE A 239 7.45 9.88 -15.05
CA ILE A 239 7.97 10.15 -16.39
C ILE A 239 7.53 11.55 -16.85
N ASP A 240 8.51 12.40 -17.16
CA ASP A 240 8.32 13.66 -17.89
C ASP A 240 8.53 13.44 -19.40
N ARG A 241 7.44 13.16 -20.07
CA ARG A 241 7.44 12.90 -21.52
C ARG A 241 7.85 14.10 -22.37
N LYS A 242 7.59 15.32 -21.86
CA LYS A 242 7.91 16.55 -22.59
C LYS A 242 9.41 16.78 -22.72
N SER A 243 10.15 16.47 -21.66
CA SER A 243 11.60 16.71 -21.57
C SER A 243 12.43 15.42 -21.66
N ASN A 244 11.82 14.26 -21.95
CA ASN A 244 12.46 12.95 -21.98
C ASN A 244 13.23 12.63 -20.68
N ARG A 245 12.61 12.88 -19.53
CA ARG A 245 13.20 12.63 -18.22
C ARG A 245 12.39 11.59 -17.45
N ILE A 246 13.10 10.80 -16.66
CA ILE A 246 12.53 9.91 -15.66
C ILE A 246 12.99 10.35 -14.28
N PHE A 247 12.07 10.44 -13.35
CA PHE A 247 12.32 10.75 -11.95
C PHE A 247 12.09 9.52 -11.12
N PHE A 248 12.95 9.24 -10.15
CA PHE A 248 12.71 8.17 -9.20
C PHE A 248 13.37 8.45 -7.85
N VAL A 249 12.86 7.82 -6.83
CA VAL A 249 13.40 7.85 -5.47
C VAL A 249 13.57 6.44 -4.94
N GLY A 250 14.51 6.29 -4.02
CA GLY A 250 14.69 5.05 -3.29
C GLY A 250 14.51 5.27 -1.80
N THR A 251 13.86 4.32 -1.15
CA THR A 251 13.47 4.40 0.26
C THR A 251 14.63 4.75 1.19
N PHE A 252 15.81 4.18 0.94
CA PHE A 252 16.96 4.34 1.84
C PHE A 252 18.07 5.27 1.32
N SER A 253 17.79 6.10 0.34
CA SER A 253 18.85 6.92 -0.30
C SER A 253 18.78 8.41 0.01
N ALA A 254 17.67 8.91 0.56
CA ALA A 254 17.41 10.35 0.72
C ALA A 254 17.84 11.15 -0.53
N SER A 255 17.47 10.67 -1.71
CA SER A 255 17.89 11.23 -2.98
C SER A 255 16.79 11.18 -4.02
N LEU A 256 16.67 12.26 -4.78
CA LEU A 256 15.96 12.30 -6.05
C LEU A 256 16.94 11.95 -7.17
N TRP A 257 16.58 10.98 -7.98
CA TRP A 257 17.33 10.58 -9.16
C TRP A 257 16.63 11.10 -10.41
N ILE A 258 17.43 11.62 -11.36
CA ILE A 258 16.93 12.11 -12.65
C ILE A 258 17.68 11.38 -13.76
N GLY A 259 16.96 10.61 -14.57
CA GLY A 259 17.47 9.98 -15.77
C GLY A 259 17.10 10.80 -17.01
N ASP A 260 18.09 11.13 -17.83
CA ASP A 260 17.89 11.68 -19.17
C ASP A 260 17.74 10.50 -20.14
N MET A 261 16.50 10.22 -20.55
CA MET A 261 16.17 9.05 -21.38
C MET A 261 16.87 9.08 -22.76
N THR A 262 17.41 10.24 -23.19
CA THR A 262 18.17 10.35 -24.44
C THR A 262 19.65 9.97 -24.27
N LYS A 263 20.15 9.94 -23.02
CA LYS A 263 21.55 9.64 -22.66
C LYS A 263 21.70 8.33 -21.88
N MET A 264 20.62 7.78 -21.36
CA MET A 264 20.68 6.52 -20.62
C MET A 264 21.13 5.39 -21.53
N LYS A 265 22.10 4.58 -21.05
CA LYS A 265 22.65 3.44 -21.79
C LYS A 265 22.39 2.13 -21.07
N ASN A 266 21.86 1.16 -21.81
CA ASN A 266 21.58 -0.19 -21.31
C ASN A 266 22.81 -0.81 -20.62
N GLY A 267 22.61 -1.42 -19.46
CA GLY A 267 23.64 -2.07 -18.65
C GLY A 267 24.49 -1.13 -17.79
N THR A 268 24.33 0.19 -17.90
CA THR A 268 25.14 1.19 -17.21
C THR A 268 24.31 2.15 -16.36
N SER A 269 25.00 3.07 -15.66
CA SER A 269 24.38 4.21 -14.95
C SER A 269 24.51 5.54 -15.72
N GLU A 270 24.98 5.51 -16.95
CA GLU A 270 25.13 6.71 -17.77
C GLU A 270 23.77 7.39 -18.02
N GLY A 271 23.75 8.71 -17.95
CA GLY A 271 22.52 9.50 -18.11
C GLY A 271 21.67 9.64 -16.85
N ILE A 272 22.09 9.04 -15.71
CA ILE A 272 21.39 9.17 -14.42
C ILE A 272 22.19 10.08 -13.49
N SER A 273 21.54 11.08 -12.92
CA SER A 273 22.12 12.02 -11.96
C SER A 273 21.41 11.94 -10.61
N GLN A 274 22.15 12.16 -9.52
CA GLN A 274 21.66 12.15 -8.14
C GLN A 274 21.56 13.56 -7.60
N ILE A 275 20.48 13.84 -6.89
CA ILE A 275 20.24 15.09 -6.15
C ILE A 275 19.91 14.70 -4.71
N HIS A 276 20.76 15.09 -3.76
CA HIS A 276 20.54 14.79 -2.36
C HIS A 276 19.38 15.62 -1.79
N ILE A 277 18.45 14.97 -1.13
CA ILE A 277 17.34 15.62 -0.44
C ILE A 277 17.86 16.09 0.92
N PRO A 278 17.60 17.35 1.32
CA PRO A 278 18.00 17.85 2.63
C PRO A 278 17.35 17.04 3.77
N THR A 279 18.17 16.55 4.71
CA THR A 279 17.68 15.77 5.87
C THR A 279 17.79 16.54 7.19
N SER A 280 18.07 17.86 7.14
CA SER A 280 18.23 18.69 8.34
C SER A 280 17.02 18.71 9.26
N GLY A 281 15.80 18.56 8.72
CA GLY A 281 14.59 18.45 9.51
C GLY A 281 14.47 17.18 10.34
N PHE A 282 15.29 16.16 10.03
CA PHE A 282 15.36 14.88 10.71
C PHE A 282 16.55 14.76 11.70
N ASN A 283 17.12 15.90 12.11
CA ASN A 283 18.22 15.92 13.05
C ASN A 283 17.85 15.19 14.36
N GLY A 284 18.77 14.32 14.85
CA GLY A 284 18.54 13.48 16.02
C GLY A 284 17.76 12.19 15.77
N ILE A 285 17.36 11.94 14.51
CA ILE A 285 16.80 10.65 14.09
C ILE A 285 17.91 9.84 13.40
N ASP A 286 18.02 8.57 13.74
CA ASP A 286 18.95 7.66 13.07
C ASP A 286 18.67 7.66 11.56
N PRO A 287 19.66 7.93 10.70
CA PRO A 287 19.49 7.95 9.23
C PRO A 287 18.86 6.68 8.66
N VAL A 288 19.05 5.54 9.30
CA VAL A 288 18.44 4.25 8.91
C VAL A 288 16.91 4.25 9.06
N LEU A 289 16.38 5.11 9.91
CA LEU A 289 14.93 5.26 10.14
C LEU A 289 14.29 6.33 9.25
N ILE A 290 15.08 7.04 8.45
CA ILE A 290 14.59 8.06 7.52
C ILE A 290 14.36 7.39 6.17
N THR A 291 13.12 7.43 5.70
CA THR A 291 12.73 6.80 4.45
C THR A 291 12.10 7.80 3.49
N THR A 292 12.41 7.68 2.23
CA THR A 292 11.73 8.40 1.17
C THR A 292 10.51 7.59 0.74
N GLY A 293 9.35 8.22 0.67
CA GLY A 293 8.10 7.60 0.25
C GLY A 293 7.91 7.65 -1.27
N SER A 294 6.90 8.38 -1.76
CA SER A 294 6.61 8.48 -3.19
C SER A 294 6.96 9.84 -3.78
N ILE A 295 6.87 9.93 -5.10
CA ILE A 295 7.01 11.18 -5.84
C ILE A 295 5.78 11.44 -6.72
N ALA A 296 5.55 12.73 -7.02
CA ALA A 296 4.61 13.17 -8.05
C ALA A 296 5.26 14.29 -8.88
N PHE A 297 5.18 14.16 -10.20
CA PHE A 297 5.65 15.19 -11.12
C PHE A 297 4.55 16.20 -11.42
N ASP A 298 4.78 17.46 -11.12
CA ASP A 298 3.93 18.59 -11.49
C ASP A 298 4.44 19.21 -12.80
N SER A 299 3.83 18.82 -13.89
CA SER A 299 4.20 19.31 -15.23
C SER A 299 3.86 20.78 -15.46
N LYS A 300 2.96 21.39 -14.68
CA LYS A 300 2.61 22.82 -14.80
C LYS A 300 3.63 23.72 -14.12
N LYS A 301 4.08 23.32 -12.92
CA LYS A 301 5.07 24.08 -12.13
C LYS A 301 6.50 23.57 -12.36
N ASN A 302 6.73 22.63 -13.30
CA ASN A 302 8.00 21.97 -13.60
C ASN A 302 8.75 21.57 -12.31
N SER A 303 8.07 20.84 -11.44
CA SER A 303 8.60 20.45 -10.14
C SER A 303 8.29 19.01 -9.77
N VAL A 304 9.08 18.44 -8.88
CA VAL A 304 8.89 17.09 -8.34
C VAL A 304 8.58 17.19 -6.86
N TRP A 305 7.44 16.67 -6.46
CA TRP A 305 7.04 16.54 -5.06
C TRP A 305 7.53 15.20 -4.52
N ILE A 306 8.00 15.20 -3.28
CA ILE A 306 8.59 14.04 -2.62
C ILE A 306 8.10 13.97 -1.19
N SER A 307 7.66 12.81 -0.73
CA SER A 307 7.40 12.56 0.69
C SER A 307 8.61 11.91 1.35
N MET A 308 8.91 12.34 2.57
CA MET A 308 9.95 11.75 3.41
C MET A 308 9.46 11.63 4.85
N LEU A 309 9.80 10.54 5.49
CA LEU A 309 9.26 10.20 6.79
C LEU A 309 10.22 9.41 7.67
N SER A 310 10.00 9.52 8.98
CA SER A 310 10.41 8.55 9.97
C SER A 310 9.18 8.17 10.78
N TYR A 311 8.66 6.98 10.56
CA TYR A 311 7.34 6.53 11.04
C TYR A 311 7.05 6.91 12.50
N GLY A 312 5.93 7.61 12.72
CA GLY A 312 5.47 8.05 14.04
C GLY A 312 6.32 9.16 14.70
N ARG A 313 7.41 9.61 14.06
CA ARG A 313 8.33 10.62 14.62
C ARG A 313 8.28 11.94 13.85
N LYS A 314 8.61 11.92 12.57
CA LYS A 314 8.74 13.10 11.73
C LYS A 314 8.33 12.80 10.30
N GLY A 315 7.62 13.74 9.68
CA GLY A 315 7.30 13.71 8.25
C GLY A 315 7.56 15.06 7.64
N GLU A 316 8.01 15.07 6.40
CA GLU A 316 8.23 16.28 5.60
C GLU A 316 7.80 16.03 4.15
N ILE A 317 7.37 17.10 3.49
CA ILE A 317 7.13 17.14 2.05
C ILE A 317 8.16 18.07 1.43
N PHE A 318 8.76 17.65 0.33
CA PHE A 318 9.71 18.42 -0.43
C PHE A 318 9.14 18.73 -1.81
N ARG A 319 9.37 19.95 -2.30
CA ARG A 319 9.17 20.33 -3.69
C ARG A 319 10.52 20.68 -4.29
N TYR A 320 10.96 19.91 -5.26
CA TYR A 320 12.16 20.22 -6.04
C TYR A 320 11.76 20.99 -7.29
N ASP A 321 12.15 22.25 -7.38
CA ASP A 321 11.97 23.11 -8.56
C ASP A 321 13.07 22.77 -9.58
N LEU A 322 12.68 22.25 -10.73
CA LEU A 322 13.61 21.80 -11.78
C LEU A 322 14.30 22.95 -12.51
N ASP A 323 13.73 24.14 -12.53
CA ASP A 323 14.30 25.32 -13.16
C ASP A 323 15.31 26.01 -12.21
N LYS A 324 14.92 26.19 -10.95
CA LYS A 324 15.77 26.82 -9.91
C LYS A 324 16.79 25.85 -9.32
N LYS A 325 16.60 24.53 -9.49
CA LYS A 325 17.42 23.46 -8.90
C LYS A 325 17.52 23.57 -7.38
N SER A 326 16.41 23.86 -6.72
CA SER A 326 16.34 24.07 -5.27
C SER A 326 15.15 23.34 -4.66
N PHE A 327 15.30 22.97 -3.38
CA PHE A 327 14.23 22.41 -2.59
C PHE A 327 13.49 23.47 -1.81
N GLU A 328 12.18 23.30 -1.72
CA GLU A 328 11.31 23.89 -0.74
C GLU A 328 10.80 22.81 0.19
N ILE A 329 10.76 23.06 1.50
CA ILE A 329 10.50 22.08 2.55
C ILE A 329 9.23 22.47 3.29
N PHE A 330 8.32 21.51 3.48
CA PHE A 330 7.07 21.67 4.23
C PHE A 330 7.08 20.71 5.42
N ASP A 331 7.24 21.27 6.62
CA ASP A 331 7.14 20.55 7.87
C ASP A 331 5.71 20.09 8.13
N LEU A 332 5.57 18.84 8.59
CA LEU A 332 4.27 18.28 8.92
C LEU A 332 4.07 18.19 10.44
N PRO A 333 2.84 18.39 10.93
CA PRO A 333 2.52 18.13 12.32
C PRO A 333 2.69 16.65 12.67
N ARG A 334 2.90 16.37 13.97
CA ARG A 334 3.28 15.02 14.45
C ARG A 334 2.28 13.92 14.07
N ASP A 335 1.00 14.20 14.03
CA ASP A 335 -0.05 13.25 13.63
C ASP A 335 -0.04 12.93 12.13
N LEU A 336 0.74 13.66 11.34
CA LEU A 336 1.00 13.44 9.92
C LEU A 336 2.46 13.03 9.65
N SER A 337 3.10 12.39 10.59
CA SER A 337 4.53 12.04 10.55
C SER A 337 4.90 10.92 9.58
N SER A 338 3.93 10.30 8.91
CA SER A 338 4.16 9.19 7.98
C SER A 338 3.59 9.45 6.59
N PRO A 339 3.93 10.61 5.94
CA PRO A 339 3.48 10.89 4.58
C PRO A 339 4.07 9.87 3.61
N LEU A 340 3.25 9.24 2.78
CA LEU A 340 3.73 8.24 1.84
C LEU A 340 3.35 8.56 0.39
N GLY A 341 2.10 8.35 0.01
CA GLY A 341 1.62 8.65 -1.33
C GLY A 341 1.39 10.14 -1.53
N VAL A 342 1.81 10.68 -2.68
CA VAL A 342 1.58 12.08 -3.05
C VAL A 342 0.95 12.20 -4.43
N ALA A 343 0.00 13.12 -4.59
CA ALA A 343 -0.64 13.43 -5.87
C ALA A 343 -0.96 14.92 -5.99
N VAL A 344 -0.60 15.52 -7.11
CA VAL A 344 -0.87 16.94 -7.42
C VAL A 344 -2.29 17.08 -7.94
N ASP A 345 -3.05 18.09 -7.47
CA ASP A 345 -4.38 18.35 -7.98
C ASP A 345 -4.36 18.88 -9.43
N SER A 346 -5.54 18.97 -10.06
CA SER A 346 -5.63 19.34 -11.47
C SER A 346 -5.17 20.75 -11.78
N ASN A 347 -5.16 21.64 -10.80
CA ASN A 347 -4.75 23.03 -10.95
C ASN A 347 -3.31 23.29 -10.52
N SER A 348 -2.64 22.30 -9.92
CA SER A 348 -1.32 22.46 -9.26
C SER A 348 -1.30 23.46 -8.11
N GLU A 349 -2.46 23.62 -7.45
CA GLU A 349 -2.62 24.51 -6.30
C GLU A 349 -2.43 23.76 -4.97
N ASN A 350 -2.74 22.47 -4.96
CA ASN A 350 -2.69 21.65 -3.76
C ASN A 350 -1.99 20.32 -4.03
N LEU A 351 -1.39 19.79 -2.96
CA LEU A 351 -0.87 18.45 -2.89
C LEU A 351 -1.78 17.60 -2.01
N TRP A 352 -2.16 16.42 -2.49
CA TRP A 352 -2.86 15.41 -1.73
C TRP A 352 -1.89 14.36 -1.25
N ILE A 353 -2.00 13.99 0.02
CA ILE A 353 -1.03 13.12 0.69
C ILE A 353 -1.77 12.07 1.52
N THR A 354 -1.31 10.83 1.46
CA THR A 354 -1.73 9.75 2.36
C THR A 354 -0.76 9.61 3.52
N ASN A 355 -1.25 9.20 4.69
CA ASN A 355 -0.45 9.03 5.89
C ASN A 355 -0.43 7.54 6.31
N ALA A 356 0.64 6.84 5.96
CA ALA A 356 0.79 5.39 6.18
C ALA A 356 1.02 5.00 7.65
N GLY A 357 0.88 5.92 8.58
CA GLY A 357 0.96 5.65 10.04
C GLY A 357 -0.37 5.82 10.77
N THR A 358 -1.44 6.20 10.06
CA THR A 358 -2.76 6.51 10.64
C THR A 358 -3.88 6.21 9.65
N SER A 359 -5.12 6.60 9.99
CA SER A 359 -6.27 6.55 9.07
C SER A 359 -6.51 7.88 8.33
N ILE A 360 -5.50 8.75 8.25
CA ILE A 360 -5.63 10.12 7.72
C ILE A 360 -5.07 10.21 6.30
N PHE A 361 -5.79 10.87 5.42
CA PHE A 361 -5.27 11.49 4.22
C PHE A 361 -5.56 13.00 4.28
N TYR A 362 -4.80 13.82 3.57
CA TYR A 362 -4.90 15.26 3.74
C TYR A 362 -4.50 16.04 2.49
N LYS A 363 -4.94 17.28 2.46
CA LYS A 363 -4.61 18.25 1.45
C LYS A 363 -3.70 19.33 2.05
N LEU A 364 -2.56 19.56 1.42
CA LEU A 364 -1.63 20.66 1.69
C LEU A 364 -1.75 21.71 0.59
N ASN A 365 -2.02 22.95 0.96
CA ASN A 365 -1.85 24.09 0.07
C ASN A 365 -0.44 24.68 0.30
N PRO A 366 0.48 24.58 -0.66
CA PRO A 366 1.87 25.00 -0.46
C PRO A 366 2.03 26.52 -0.29
N ASP A 367 1.17 27.32 -0.93
CA ASP A 367 1.31 28.78 -0.91
C ASP A 367 0.89 29.37 0.47
N SER A 368 -0.08 28.75 1.14
CA SER A 368 -0.56 29.18 2.46
C SER A 368 -0.09 28.33 3.63
N GLY A 369 0.50 27.16 3.37
CA GLY A 369 0.82 26.16 4.39
C GLY A 369 -0.40 25.47 5.01
N ASN A 370 -1.62 25.75 4.54
CA ASN A 370 -2.83 25.18 5.12
C ASN A 370 -2.94 23.67 4.85
N ILE A 371 -3.22 22.92 5.92
CA ILE A 371 -3.49 21.49 5.88
C ILE A 371 -4.94 21.23 6.24
N ILE A 372 -5.64 20.46 5.40
CA ILE A 372 -6.99 19.97 5.66
C ILE A 372 -6.94 18.45 5.73
N LYS A 373 -7.25 17.90 6.90
CA LYS A 373 -7.21 16.46 7.19
C LYS A 373 -8.57 15.82 6.96
N PHE A 374 -8.57 14.59 6.46
CA PHE A 374 -9.73 13.72 6.31
C PHE A 374 -9.42 12.37 6.92
N VAL A 375 -10.42 11.65 7.36
CA VAL A 375 -10.27 10.33 7.98
C VAL A 375 -11.09 9.32 7.21
N THR A 376 -10.51 8.16 6.93
CA THR A 376 -11.21 7.02 6.32
C THR A 376 -12.19 6.40 7.31
N SER A 377 -13.09 5.53 6.84
CA SER A 377 -13.91 4.73 7.74
C SER A 377 -13.06 3.75 8.54
N LYS A 378 -13.58 3.27 9.66
CA LYS A 378 -12.90 2.24 10.47
C LYS A 378 -12.67 0.97 9.65
N THR A 379 -11.70 0.19 10.05
CA THR A 379 -11.45 -1.12 9.47
C THR A 379 -12.62 -2.06 9.76
N SER A 380 -12.90 -2.97 8.80
CA SER A 380 -13.95 -3.97 8.97
C SER A 380 -13.60 -4.99 10.06
N PRO A 381 -14.59 -5.53 10.78
CA PRO A 381 -14.44 -6.73 11.59
C PRO A 381 -13.75 -7.87 10.85
N LYS A 382 -14.01 -7.98 9.55
CA LYS A 382 -13.39 -9.00 8.69
C LYS A 382 -11.87 -8.88 8.57
N VAL A 383 -11.28 -7.72 8.86
CA VAL A 383 -9.82 -7.53 8.82
C VAL A 383 -9.16 -7.94 10.13
N PHE A 384 -9.79 -7.67 11.27
CA PHE A 384 -9.22 -7.87 12.61
C PHE A 384 -9.92 -8.95 13.44
N GLY A 385 -11.04 -9.50 12.97
CA GLY A 385 -11.90 -10.40 13.74
C GLY A 385 -12.89 -9.64 14.65
N ASP A 386 -13.93 -10.34 15.12
CA ASP A 386 -15.05 -9.74 15.86
C ASP A 386 -14.64 -9.15 17.23
N ASP A 387 -13.54 -9.64 17.82
CA ASP A 387 -13.13 -9.22 19.16
C ASP A 387 -12.58 -7.79 19.25
N VAL A 388 -12.19 -7.18 18.14
CA VAL A 388 -11.59 -5.83 18.10
C VAL A 388 -12.63 -4.72 18.00
N ILE A 389 -13.85 -5.03 17.60
CA ILE A 389 -14.90 -4.03 17.27
C ILE A 389 -15.84 -3.73 18.42
N THR A 390 -15.95 -4.62 19.40
CA THR A 390 -16.90 -4.45 20.51
C THR A 390 -16.55 -3.32 21.50
N HIS A 391 -15.43 -2.60 21.30
CA HIS A 391 -14.94 -1.63 22.28
C HIS A 391 -14.93 -0.17 21.81
N GLY A 392 -15.53 0.15 20.67
CA GLY A 392 -15.58 1.52 20.11
C GLY A 392 -16.97 2.16 20.01
N GLY A 393 -18.04 1.50 20.43
CA GLY A 393 -19.40 2.03 20.46
C GLY A 393 -19.88 2.17 21.90
N GLY A 394 -20.28 3.38 22.31
CA GLY A 394 -20.86 3.65 23.63
C GLY A 394 -22.11 2.83 23.90
N GLY A 395 -21.94 1.69 24.54
CA GLY A 395 -22.97 0.89 25.15
C GLY A 395 -22.47 0.41 26.50
N ASN A 396 -23.26 0.57 27.57
CA ASN A 396 -23.00 0.17 28.94
C ASN A 396 -22.60 -1.31 29.08
N GLY A 397 -21.40 -1.67 28.69
CA GLY A 397 -20.81 -2.99 28.89
C GLY A 397 -19.68 -2.90 29.91
N GLN A 398 -19.92 -3.47 31.09
CA GLN A 398 -18.92 -3.57 32.16
C GLN A 398 -17.67 -4.28 31.62
N VAL A 399 -16.52 -3.61 31.75
CA VAL A 399 -15.20 -4.18 31.58
C VAL A 399 -15.06 -5.34 32.56
N ARG A 400 -14.92 -6.57 32.08
CA ARG A 400 -14.44 -7.67 32.94
C ARG A 400 -12.94 -7.50 33.15
N ASP A 401 -12.59 -7.02 34.33
CA ASP A 401 -11.24 -7.10 34.87
C ASP A 401 -10.82 -8.58 34.99
N GLY A 402 -9.69 -8.93 34.42
CA GLY A 402 -8.97 -10.15 34.74
C GLY A 402 -8.57 -11.01 33.54
N GLY A 403 -7.46 -10.70 32.92
CA GLY A 403 -6.76 -11.61 32.00
C GLY A 403 -5.81 -10.84 31.10
N ASN A 404 -4.54 -11.18 31.13
CA ASN A 404 -3.45 -10.61 30.34
C ASN A 404 -3.92 -9.98 29.03
N GLU A 405 -4.09 -8.68 29.01
CA GLU A 405 -4.27 -7.90 27.80
C GLU A 405 -2.99 -8.02 26.97
N SER A 406 -2.91 -9.04 26.11
CA SER A 406 -2.02 -8.96 24.96
C SER A 406 -2.43 -7.68 24.22
N ASN A 407 -1.48 -6.76 24.05
CA ASN A 407 -1.62 -5.46 23.40
C ASN A 407 -2.07 -5.61 21.93
N ILE A 408 -3.28 -6.08 21.70
CA ILE A 408 -3.97 -5.90 20.42
C ILE A 408 -4.35 -4.42 20.43
N SER A 409 -3.63 -3.66 19.64
CA SER A 409 -3.73 -2.21 19.52
C SER A 409 -5.21 -1.81 19.44
N LYS A 410 -5.69 -1.05 20.42
CA LYS A 410 -7.02 -0.41 20.42
C LYS A 410 -7.24 0.51 19.21
N ASN A 411 -6.27 0.64 18.32
CA ASN A 411 -6.19 1.57 17.23
C ASN A 411 -5.88 0.83 15.91
N ALA A 412 -6.91 0.22 15.33
CA ALA A 412 -6.84 -0.35 13.99
C ALA A 412 -6.84 0.78 12.95
N TYR A 413 -5.67 1.21 12.52
CA TYR A 413 -5.50 2.17 11.43
C TYR A 413 -5.79 1.50 10.09
N THR A 414 -6.36 2.24 9.14
CA THR A 414 -6.60 1.74 7.78
C THR A 414 -5.39 1.88 6.87
N LEU A 415 -4.44 2.72 7.25
CA LEU A 415 -3.21 3.04 6.52
C LEU A 415 -3.47 3.40 5.04
N PRO A 416 -4.01 4.59 4.74
CA PRO A 416 -4.00 5.10 3.37
C PRO A 416 -2.57 5.13 2.84
N TYR A 417 -2.33 4.46 1.70
CA TYR A 417 -0.96 4.14 1.26
C TYR A 417 -0.57 4.89 -0.02
N TRP A 418 -0.77 4.33 -1.21
CA TRP A 418 -0.54 5.03 -2.46
C TRP A 418 -1.75 5.86 -2.85
N ILE A 419 -1.51 6.96 -3.58
CA ILE A 419 -2.57 7.84 -4.07
C ILE A 419 -2.33 8.20 -5.53
N GLN A 420 -3.38 8.23 -6.32
CA GLN A 420 -3.36 8.68 -7.71
C GLN A 420 -4.57 9.57 -7.98
N LYS A 421 -4.39 10.58 -8.84
CA LYS A 421 -5.46 11.44 -9.30
C LYS A 421 -6.07 10.87 -10.59
N ASP A 422 -7.38 10.81 -10.64
CA ASP A 422 -8.14 10.48 -11.85
C ASP A 422 -8.32 11.68 -12.78
N ALA A 423 -8.74 11.43 -14.01
CA ALA A 423 -8.99 12.45 -15.03
C ALA A 423 -10.12 13.41 -14.64
N ASP A 424 -11.11 12.96 -13.87
CA ASP A 424 -12.21 13.77 -13.35
C ASP A 424 -11.86 14.63 -12.12
N GLY A 425 -10.60 14.55 -11.65
CA GLY A 425 -10.11 15.24 -10.47
C GLY A 425 -10.37 14.52 -9.16
N SER A 426 -11.04 13.37 -9.17
CA SER A 426 -11.13 12.52 -7.98
C SER A 426 -9.79 11.87 -7.66
N LEU A 427 -9.65 11.43 -6.42
CA LEU A 427 -8.45 10.78 -5.91
C LEU A 427 -8.77 9.33 -5.59
N TRP A 428 -7.90 8.44 -6.03
CA TRP A 428 -7.93 7.04 -5.65
C TRP A 428 -6.76 6.73 -4.73
N PHE A 429 -7.00 5.94 -3.72
CA PHE A 429 -5.95 5.41 -2.86
C PHE A 429 -6.35 4.04 -2.30
N ASN A 430 -5.37 3.25 -1.92
CA ASN A 430 -5.59 2.00 -1.21
C ASN A 430 -5.45 2.23 0.29
N GLU A 431 -6.26 1.54 1.06
CA GLU A 431 -6.17 1.44 2.51
C GLU A 431 -5.59 0.07 2.84
N GLN A 432 -4.26 0.01 3.01
CA GLN A 432 -3.53 -1.25 3.08
C GLN A 432 -4.04 -2.15 4.22
N GLU A 433 -4.05 -1.64 5.45
CA GLU A 433 -4.56 -2.37 6.62
C GLU A 433 -6.10 -2.33 6.70
N GLY A 434 -6.73 -1.46 5.97
CA GLY A 434 -8.19 -1.40 5.82
C GLY A 434 -8.75 -2.48 4.89
N ASN A 435 -7.90 -3.10 4.07
CA ASN A 435 -8.29 -4.01 2.98
C ASN A 435 -9.33 -3.41 2.03
N LYS A 436 -9.11 -2.14 1.61
CA LYS A 436 -10.05 -1.37 0.79
C LYS A 436 -9.35 -0.62 -0.34
N MET A 437 -10.12 -0.35 -1.40
CA MET A 437 -9.84 0.71 -2.36
C MET A 437 -10.76 1.89 -2.09
N ALA A 438 -10.22 3.11 -2.07
CA ALA A 438 -10.96 4.32 -1.73
C ALA A 438 -10.94 5.33 -2.87
N ARG A 439 -12.08 6.00 -3.08
CA ARG A 439 -12.25 7.13 -3.99
C ARG A 439 -12.74 8.36 -3.23
N PHE A 440 -11.98 9.43 -3.26
CA PHE A 440 -12.39 10.71 -2.71
C PHE A 440 -12.66 11.72 -3.83
N ASP A 441 -13.84 12.31 -3.81
CA ASP A 441 -14.21 13.40 -4.71
C ASP A 441 -14.11 14.74 -3.95
N PRO A 442 -13.08 15.55 -4.22
CA PRO A 442 -12.88 16.82 -3.52
C PRO A 442 -13.96 17.86 -3.79
N SER A 443 -14.66 17.78 -4.94
CA SER A 443 -15.67 18.77 -5.36
C SER A 443 -16.91 18.74 -4.48
N ASN A 444 -17.28 17.56 -4.00
CA ASN A 444 -18.45 17.33 -3.17
C ASN A 444 -18.12 16.72 -1.80
N MET A 445 -16.83 16.61 -1.47
CA MET A 445 -16.33 16.09 -0.19
C MET A 445 -16.86 14.67 0.12
N LYS A 446 -16.86 13.80 -0.91
CA LYS A 446 -17.39 12.46 -0.82
C LYS A 446 -16.26 11.43 -0.81
N LEU A 447 -16.25 10.56 0.20
CA LEU A 447 -15.42 9.35 0.25
C LEU A 447 -16.30 8.12 -0.03
N THR A 448 -15.87 7.28 -0.96
CA THR A 448 -16.46 5.97 -1.21
C THR A 448 -15.35 4.94 -1.10
N GLU A 449 -15.54 3.93 -0.26
CA GLU A 449 -14.58 2.86 -0.04
C GLU A 449 -15.20 1.54 -0.49
N TYR A 450 -14.39 0.65 -1.06
CA TYR A 450 -14.78 -0.63 -1.62
C TYR A 450 -13.97 -1.73 -0.95
N TRP A 451 -14.65 -2.69 -0.33
CA TRP A 451 -14.02 -3.81 0.36
C TRP A 451 -13.40 -4.78 -0.64
N ILE A 452 -12.13 -5.17 -0.41
CA ILE A 452 -11.48 -6.21 -1.19
C ILE A 452 -12.01 -7.56 -0.72
N PRO A 453 -12.48 -8.42 -1.65
CA PRO A 453 -13.18 -9.66 -1.27
C PRO A 453 -12.30 -10.67 -0.54
N THR A 454 -11.03 -10.83 -0.94
CA THR A 454 -10.13 -11.82 -0.35
C THR A 454 -9.24 -11.27 0.74
N GLN A 455 -8.74 -12.16 1.59
CA GLN A 455 -7.97 -11.85 2.79
C GLN A 455 -7.01 -12.98 3.11
N ASN A 456 -5.73 -12.66 3.30
CA ASN A 456 -4.74 -13.59 3.79
C ASN A 456 -4.52 -13.38 5.29
N ARG A 457 -4.76 -14.42 6.08
CA ARG A 457 -4.66 -14.37 7.55
C ARG A 457 -3.25 -14.16 8.09
N LEU A 458 -2.23 -14.42 7.29
CA LEU A 458 -0.83 -14.19 7.67
C LEU A 458 -0.41 -12.72 7.50
N TRP A 459 -1.32 -11.90 6.95
CA TRP A 459 -1.15 -10.46 6.81
C TRP A 459 -2.24 -9.72 7.57
N GLY A 460 -1.89 -8.58 8.17
CA GLY A 460 -2.76 -7.87 9.09
C GLY A 460 -2.67 -8.38 10.53
N ASN A 461 -3.45 -7.82 11.43
CA ASN A 461 -3.42 -8.09 12.87
C ASN A 461 -4.42 -9.17 13.28
N CYS A 462 -4.39 -10.33 12.64
CA CYS A 462 -5.27 -11.44 12.98
C CYS A 462 -4.87 -12.09 14.31
N PRO A 463 -5.85 -12.44 15.16
CA PRO A 463 -5.56 -13.19 16.37
C PRO A 463 -4.98 -14.57 16.03
N PRO A 464 -4.08 -15.12 16.88
CA PRO A 464 -3.57 -16.47 16.70
C PRO A 464 -4.73 -17.48 16.59
N ARG A 465 -4.57 -18.52 15.74
CA ARG A 465 -5.55 -19.62 15.69
C ARG A 465 -5.65 -20.26 17.07
N GLY A 466 -6.71 -19.98 17.82
CA GLY A 466 -7.05 -20.70 19.03
C GLY A 466 -7.43 -22.15 18.70
N ASN A 467 -7.15 -23.07 19.63
CA ASN A 467 -7.53 -24.50 19.51
C ASN A 467 -9.06 -24.74 19.52
N ASN A 468 -9.87 -23.71 19.41
CA ASN A 468 -11.31 -23.81 19.46
C ASN A 468 -11.87 -24.17 18.09
N ASN A 469 -12.29 -25.42 17.98
CA ASN A 469 -13.06 -25.96 16.87
C ASN A 469 -14.28 -25.07 16.57
N GLY A 470 -14.33 -24.43 15.44
CA GLY A 470 -15.58 -24.06 14.80
C GLY A 470 -15.85 -22.62 14.41
N SER A 471 -15.06 -21.60 14.74
CA SER A 471 -15.27 -20.28 14.15
C SER A 471 -14.33 -20.05 12.97
N SER A 472 -14.85 -20.13 11.78
CA SER A 472 -14.25 -19.65 10.54
C SER A 472 -14.21 -18.11 10.59
N GLN A 473 -13.38 -17.54 11.48
CA GLN A 473 -13.17 -16.10 11.48
C GLN A 473 -12.41 -15.71 10.22
N THR A 474 -13.10 -15.06 9.30
CA THR A 474 -12.51 -14.36 8.19
C THR A 474 -11.73 -13.17 8.75
N CYS A 475 -10.42 -13.22 8.65
CA CYS A 475 -9.52 -12.16 9.10
C CYS A 475 -8.32 -12.08 8.16
N GLY A 476 -7.73 -10.88 8.00
CA GLY A 476 -6.54 -10.64 7.21
C GLY A 476 -6.74 -9.60 6.12
N ILE A 477 -5.73 -9.45 5.30
CA ILE A 477 -5.71 -8.49 4.18
C ILE A 477 -5.14 -9.15 2.91
N ALA A 478 -5.61 -8.72 1.74
CA ALA A 478 -5.07 -9.13 0.45
C ALA A 478 -3.70 -8.46 0.16
N ASN A 479 -3.32 -7.51 1.00
CA ASN A 479 -2.09 -6.73 0.90
C ASN A 479 -1.95 -6.03 -0.46
N VAL A 480 -2.93 -5.20 -0.78
CA VAL A 480 -2.88 -4.34 -1.98
C VAL A 480 -1.87 -3.25 -1.75
N LEU A 481 -0.78 -3.28 -2.51
CA LEU A 481 0.32 -2.32 -2.40
C LEU A 481 0.41 -1.38 -3.60
N GLN A 482 -0.10 -1.78 -4.77
CA GLN A 482 -0.06 -0.96 -5.97
C GLN A 482 -1.36 -1.04 -6.76
N PHE A 483 -1.69 0.05 -7.43
CA PHE A 483 -2.85 0.13 -8.31
C PHE A 483 -2.62 1.08 -9.49
N SER A 484 -3.47 1.01 -10.50
CA SER A 484 -3.45 1.89 -11.66
C SER A 484 -4.86 2.16 -12.19
N ILE A 485 -5.09 3.36 -12.69
CA ILE A 485 -6.41 3.82 -13.14
C ILE A 485 -6.53 3.68 -14.66
N SER A 486 -7.60 3.04 -15.11
CA SER A 486 -8.00 3.01 -16.52
C SER A 486 -9.05 4.09 -16.78
N HIS A 487 -8.60 5.26 -17.18
CA HIS A 487 -9.50 6.40 -17.48
C HIS A 487 -10.52 6.09 -18.58
N ASN A 488 -10.11 5.39 -19.63
CA ASN A 488 -10.98 5.05 -20.77
C ASN A 488 -12.08 4.05 -20.42
N ASN A 489 -11.81 3.13 -19.50
CA ASN A 489 -12.72 2.06 -19.12
C ASN A 489 -13.46 2.34 -17.81
N GLN A 490 -13.11 3.41 -17.10
CA GLN A 490 -13.61 3.70 -15.75
C GLN A 490 -13.40 2.52 -14.80
N GLN A 491 -12.15 2.06 -14.72
CA GLN A 491 -11.75 0.92 -13.90
C GLN A 491 -10.50 1.27 -13.11
N VAL A 492 -10.37 0.69 -11.93
CA VAL A 492 -9.13 0.69 -11.15
C VAL A 492 -8.63 -0.75 -11.06
N TRP A 493 -7.38 -0.96 -11.42
CA TRP A 493 -6.71 -2.24 -11.38
C TRP A 493 -5.66 -2.23 -10.29
N PHE A 494 -5.56 -3.29 -9.50
CA PHE A 494 -4.63 -3.40 -8.40
C PHE A 494 -4.05 -4.81 -8.27
N THR A 495 -2.91 -4.93 -7.60
CA THR A 495 -2.27 -6.21 -7.30
C THR A 495 -2.55 -6.61 -5.86
N GLU A 496 -2.81 -7.89 -5.66
CA GLU A 496 -2.97 -8.52 -4.36
C GLU A 496 -1.74 -9.38 -4.10
N TRP A 497 -0.75 -8.74 -3.48
CA TRP A 497 0.59 -9.30 -3.37
C TRP A 497 0.64 -10.63 -2.63
N SER A 498 -0.17 -10.77 -1.57
CA SER A 498 -0.24 -11.98 -0.76
C SER A 498 -1.28 -13.01 -1.24
N GLU A 499 -2.04 -12.71 -2.31
CA GLU A 499 -3.14 -13.54 -2.79
C GLU A 499 -2.96 -14.09 -4.21
N ASN A 500 -1.82 -13.81 -4.83
CA ASN A 500 -1.53 -14.24 -6.22
C ASN A 500 -2.60 -13.82 -7.23
N LYS A 501 -3.12 -12.57 -7.12
CA LYS A 501 -4.22 -12.07 -7.94
C LYS A 501 -3.97 -10.66 -8.43
N ILE A 502 -4.71 -10.30 -9.48
CA ILE A 502 -4.98 -8.91 -9.84
C ILE A 502 -6.47 -8.64 -9.68
N GLY A 503 -6.80 -7.53 -9.01
CA GLY A 503 -8.17 -7.08 -8.82
C GLY A 503 -8.54 -6.01 -9.83
N LYS A 504 -9.81 -6.02 -10.23
CA LYS A 504 -10.45 -5.00 -11.07
C LYS A 504 -11.66 -4.43 -10.37
N LEU A 505 -11.65 -3.15 -10.05
CA LEU A 505 -12.80 -2.41 -9.54
C LEU A 505 -13.47 -1.68 -10.71
N ASP A 506 -14.76 -1.91 -10.91
CA ASP A 506 -15.57 -1.24 -11.94
C ASP A 506 -16.29 -0.04 -11.32
N THR A 507 -15.86 1.17 -11.70
CA THR A 507 -16.41 2.41 -11.15
C THR A 507 -17.73 2.83 -11.80
N LYS A 508 -18.21 2.10 -12.83
CA LYS A 508 -19.53 2.29 -13.44
C LYS A 508 -20.65 1.64 -12.63
N SER A 509 -20.31 0.67 -11.79
CA SER A 509 -21.29 -0.02 -10.97
C SER A 509 -22.01 0.97 -10.06
N HIS A 510 -23.34 0.95 -10.12
CA HIS A 510 -24.17 1.82 -9.27
C HIS A 510 -24.02 1.45 -7.80
N LEU A 511 -23.76 2.47 -6.97
CA LEU A 511 -23.74 2.26 -5.53
C LEU A 511 -25.13 1.85 -5.02
N PRO A 512 -25.21 0.98 -4.00
CA PRO A 512 -26.47 0.45 -3.48
C PRO A 512 -27.29 1.54 -2.79
N PHE A 513 -26.62 2.55 -2.26
CA PHE A 513 -27.25 3.70 -1.62
C PHE A 513 -26.43 4.96 -1.80
N SER A 514 -27.06 6.10 -1.61
CA SER A 514 -26.44 7.40 -1.52
C SER A 514 -26.62 8.01 -0.14
N VAL A 515 -25.64 8.80 0.29
CA VAL A 515 -25.66 9.54 1.55
C VAL A 515 -25.64 11.02 1.27
N VAL A 516 -26.54 11.76 1.90
CA VAL A 516 -26.63 13.22 1.83
C VAL A 516 -26.75 13.80 3.23
N ILE A 517 -25.96 14.82 3.53
CA ILE A 517 -26.11 15.59 4.75
C ILE A 517 -27.26 16.59 4.53
N ALA A 518 -28.33 16.42 5.28
CA ALA A 518 -29.53 17.25 5.17
C ALA A 518 -29.45 18.53 6.02
N SER A 519 -28.43 18.65 6.88
CA SER A 519 -28.12 19.84 7.66
C SER A 519 -27.02 20.68 6.96
N GLN A 520 -26.60 21.77 7.62
CA GLN A 520 -25.55 22.63 7.10
C GLN A 520 -24.22 21.85 6.94
N LYS A 521 -23.45 22.16 5.89
CA LYS A 521 -22.14 21.55 5.61
C LYS A 521 -21.01 22.05 6.54
N GLU A 522 -21.25 23.13 7.26
CA GLU A 522 -20.35 23.69 8.26
C GLU A 522 -21.15 24.02 9.52
N LEU A 523 -20.70 23.54 10.67
CA LEU A 523 -21.37 23.65 11.95
C LEU A 523 -20.43 24.24 12.98
N THR A 524 -20.90 25.28 13.72
CA THR A 524 -20.22 25.74 14.92
C THR A 524 -20.84 25.07 16.14
N VAL A 525 -19.97 24.50 16.98
CA VAL A 525 -20.38 23.81 18.21
C VAL A 525 -19.48 24.18 19.36
N LYS A 526 -20.06 24.52 20.52
CA LYS A 526 -19.30 24.76 21.73
C LYS A 526 -18.91 23.45 22.40
N ARG A 527 -17.74 23.41 23.03
CA ARG A 527 -17.29 22.28 23.81
C ARG A 527 -18.32 21.93 24.89
N GLY A 528 -18.61 20.64 25.04
CA GLY A 528 -19.62 20.15 25.96
C GLY A 528 -21.08 20.35 25.52
N GLU A 529 -21.39 21.09 24.46
CA GLU A 529 -22.74 21.20 23.90
C GLU A 529 -22.99 20.18 22.79
N SER A 530 -24.20 19.66 22.72
CA SER A 530 -24.60 18.73 21.66
C SER A 530 -25.10 19.47 20.42
N ARG A 531 -24.84 18.88 19.24
CA ARG A 531 -25.39 19.30 17.96
C ARG A 531 -25.88 18.11 17.15
N ASP A 532 -27.03 18.29 16.52
CA ASP A 532 -27.66 17.29 15.68
C ASP A 532 -27.32 17.50 14.21
N ILE A 533 -26.94 16.43 13.56
CA ILE A 533 -26.62 16.37 12.15
C ILE A 533 -27.58 15.36 11.49
N LYS A 534 -28.40 15.87 10.57
CA LYS A 534 -29.35 15.02 9.84
C LYS A 534 -28.69 14.42 8.62
N VAL A 535 -28.71 13.09 8.57
CA VAL A 535 -28.14 12.28 7.48
C VAL A 535 -29.24 11.53 6.78
N LYS A 536 -29.38 11.71 5.48
CA LYS A 536 -30.34 11.00 4.66
C LYS A 536 -29.64 9.93 3.84
N VAL A 537 -30.04 8.68 4.01
CA VAL A 537 -29.63 7.55 3.19
C VAL A 537 -30.76 7.20 2.23
N THR A 538 -30.44 7.04 0.95
CA THR A 538 -31.44 6.76 -0.10
C THR A 538 -30.97 5.54 -0.90
N ALA A 539 -31.81 4.50 -0.99
CA ALA A 539 -31.54 3.31 -1.77
C ALA A 539 -31.49 3.63 -3.26
N SER A 540 -30.55 3.03 -3.97
CA SER A 540 -30.49 3.09 -5.42
C SER A 540 -31.44 2.05 -6.05
N GLN A 541 -32.25 2.46 -7.00
CA GLN A 541 -33.16 1.54 -7.72
C GLN A 541 -32.40 0.63 -8.70
N SER A 542 -31.21 1.04 -9.10
CA SER A 542 -30.34 0.34 -10.07
C SER A 542 -29.19 -0.42 -9.41
N ALA A 543 -29.18 -0.53 -8.07
CA ALA A 543 -28.14 -1.29 -7.38
C ALA A 543 -28.23 -2.79 -7.69
N PRO A 544 -27.07 -3.47 -7.79
CA PRO A 544 -27.04 -4.92 -7.92
C PRO A 544 -27.85 -5.61 -6.82
N SER A 545 -28.48 -6.75 -7.14
CA SER A 545 -29.36 -7.47 -6.21
C SER A 545 -28.70 -7.92 -4.90
N PHE A 546 -27.37 -8.10 -4.93
CA PHE A 546 -26.58 -8.46 -3.73
C PHE A 546 -26.40 -7.31 -2.74
N ALA A 547 -26.63 -6.06 -3.17
CA ALA A 547 -26.45 -4.86 -2.34
C ALA A 547 -27.68 -4.51 -1.47
N LYS A 548 -28.57 -5.48 -1.19
CA LYS A 548 -29.76 -5.30 -0.32
C LYS A 548 -29.47 -5.73 1.13
N SER A 549 -28.30 -5.41 1.64
CA SER A 549 -27.87 -5.74 3.00
C SER A 549 -28.38 -4.71 4.03
N ASN A 550 -28.15 -5.02 5.29
CA ASN A 550 -28.31 -4.05 6.36
C ASN A 550 -27.34 -2.88 6.19
N ILE A 551 -27.85 -1.69 6.41
CA ILE A 551 -27.06 -0.47 6.40
C ILE A 551 -26.64 -0.15 7.82
N HIS A 552 -25.35 0.06 8.02
CA HIS A 552 -24.75 0.52 9.26
C HIS A 552 -24.38 2.00 9.11
N MET A 553 -24.82 2.84 10.05
CA MET A 553 -24.42 4.24 10.10
C MET A 553 -23.02 4.35 10.71
N ILE A 554 -22.15 5.11 10.07
CA ILE A 554 -20.76 5.29 10.51
C ILE A 554 -20.39 6.75 10.60
N ALA A 555 -19.49 7.07 11.54
CA ALA A 555 -18.91 8.39 11.69
C ALA A 555 -17.47 8.29 12.18
N SER A 556 -16.58 9.14 11.63
CA SER A 556 -15.19 9.29 12.05
C SER A 556 -14.77 10.75 11.96
N GLY A 557 -13.83 11.19 12.78
CA GLY A 557 -13.43 12.60 12.84
C GLY A 557 -11.92 12.79 12.97
N THR A 558 -11.44 13.99 12.63
CA THR A 558 -10.02 14.35 12.70
C THR A 558 -9.57 14.80 14.10
N PHE A 559 -10.23 14.31 15.14
CA PHE A 559 -9.95 14.66 16.55
C PHE A 559 -8.73 13.91 17.08
N THR A 560 -8.50 12.71 16.56
CA THR A 560 -7.34 11.88 16.89
C THR A 560 -6.75 11.29 15.61
N PRO A 561 -5.49 10.80 15.65
CA PRO A 561 -4.87 10.14 14.48
C PRO A 561 -5.62 8.89 13.98
N THR A 562 -6.39 8.21 14.83
CA THR A 562 -7.22 7.06 14.50
C THR A 562 -8.54 7.44 13.83
N GLY A 563 -8.92 8.73 13.89
CA GLY A 563 -10.24 9.16 13.49
C GLY A 563 -11.33 8.87 14.51
N ASP A 564 -10.96 8.54 15.74
CA ASP A 564 -11.88 8.46 16.87
C ASP A 564 -12.29 9.86 17.34
N PHE A 565 -13.43 9.93 18.02
CA PHE A 565 -13.90 11.21 18.59
C PHE A 565 -13.08 11.67 19.81
N GLY A 566 -12.03 10.96 20.19
CA GLY A 566 -11.31 11.16 21.42
C GLY A 566 -12.25 11.01 22.63
N ASN A 567 -12.23 12.00 23.57
CA ASN A 567 -13.22 12.07 24.65
C ASN A 567 -14.56 12.71 24.22
N SER A 568 -14.69 13.09 22.95
CA SER A 568 -15.96 13.57 22.39
C SER A 568 -16.93 12.39 22.21
N THR A 569 -18.23 12.65 22.30
CA THR A 569 -19.25 11.60 22.14
C THR A 569 -20.06 11.86 20.87
N GLY A 570 -20.43 10.76 20.22
CA GLY A 570 -21.31 10.79 19.06
C GLY A 570 -22.14 9.51 19.00
N TYR A 571 -23.43 9.64 18.66
CA TYR A 571 -24.32 8.49 18.51
C TYR A 571 -25.39 8.78 17.45
N PHE A 572 -25.86 7.72 16.80
CA PHE A 572 -26.96 7.79 15.85
C PHE A 572 -28.29 7.48 16.52
N SER A 573 -29.35 8.15 16.09
CA SER A 573 -30.74 7.82 16.53
C SER A 573 -31.12 6.40 16.10
N GLN A 574 -30.50 5.87 15.08
CA GLN A 574 -30.59 4.48 14.64
C GLN A 574 -29.29 4.09 13.95
N GLU A 575 -28.62 3.04 14.44
CA GLU A 575 -27.31 2.62 13.92
C GLU A 575 -27.44 1.62 12.76
N ILE A 576 -28.43 0.74 12.80
CA ILE A 576 -28.62 -0.32 11.80
C ILE A 576 -30.05 -0.33 11.32
N PHE A 577 -30.25 -0.44 10.01
CA PHE A 577 -31.56 -0.61 9.39
C PHE A 577 -31.48 -1.30 8.03
N SER A 578 -32.56 -1.96 7.60
CA SER A 578 -32.68 -2.52 6.26
C SER A 578 -33.28 -1.49 5.30
N MET A 579 -32.75 -1.49 4.04
CA MET A 579 -33.32 -0.70 2.93
C MET A 579 -34.24 -1.53 2.04
N SER A 580 -34.58 -2.76 2.38
CA SER A 580 -35.45 -3.62 1.57
C SER A 580 -36.85 -3.00 1.34
N ASP A 581 -37.38 -2.32 2.36
CA ASP A 581 -38.76 -1.82 2.37
C ASP A 581 -38.86 -0.29 2.36
N VAL A 582 -37.73 0.42 2.43
CA VAL A 582 -37.67 1.88 2.57
C VAL A 582 -36.82 2.51 1.50
N LYS A 583 -37.42 3.33 0.63
CA LYS A 583 -36.66 4.05 -0.42
C LYS A 583 -35.67 5.07 0.15
N SER A 584 -35.94 5.61 1.33
CA SER A 584 -35.11 6.65 1.95
C SER A 584 -35.32 6.69 3.45
N LYS A 585 -34.24 6.77 4.21
CA LYS A 585 -34.24 6.88 5.67
C LYS A 585 -33.46 8.12 6.09
N GLN A 586 -34.02 8.91 7.01
CA GLN A 586 -33.30 9.97 7.69
C GLN A 586 -32.92 9.53 9.09
N VAL A 587 -31.64 9.68 9.43
CA VAL A 587 -31.06 9.36 10.74
C VAL A 587 -30.40 10.62 11.28
N THR A 588 -30.52 10.85 12.59
CA THR A 588 -29.85 11.96 13.27
C THR A 588 -28.58 11.44 13.94
N PHE A 589 -27.46 12.13 13.71
CA PHE A 589 -26.22 11.94 14.46
C PHE A 589 -26.09 13.09 15.45
N THR A 590 -26.09 12.80 16.74
CA THR A 590 -25.87 13.79 17.80
C THR A 590 -24.42 13.76 18.20
N PHE A 591 -23.72 14.88 18.03
CA PHE A 591 -22.30 15.04 18.33
C PHE A 591 -22.10 16.02 19.47
N ARG A 592 -21.23 15.66 20.44
CA ARG A 592 -20.84 16.50 21.57
C ARG A 592 -19.31 16.52 21.69
N PRO A 593 -18.65 17.64 21.32
CA PRO A 593 -17.21 17.77 21.52
C PRO A 593 -16.87 17.73 23.01
N SER A 594 -15.78 17.04 23.33
CA SER A 594 -15.22 17.04 24.68
C SER A 594 -14.81 18.43 25.13
N MET A 595 -14.85 18.69 26.45
CA MET A 595 -14.27 19.89 27.06
C MET A 595 -12.75 20.00 26.85
N ASP A 596 -12.08 18.85 26.70
CA ASP A 596 -10.62 18.75 26.48
C ASP A 596 -10.23 18.98 25.01
N LEU A 597 -11.19 19.00 24.09
CA LEU A 597 -10.92 19.23 22.69
C LEU A 597 -10.51 20.70 22.46
N ASN A 598 -9.36 20.93 21.84
CA ASN A 598 -8.91 22.28 21.54
C ASN A 598 -9.91 22.99 20.61
N PRO A 599 -10.18 24.29 20.81
CA PRO A 599 -10.91 25.08 19.82
C PRO A 599 -10.21 25.04 18.47
N GLY A 600 -11.00 24.89 17.39
CA GLY A 600 -10.42 24.80 16.06
C GLY A 600 -11.38 24.24 15.02
N LYS A 601 -10.83 24.05 13.81
CA LYS A 601 -11.55 23.49 12.65
C LYS A 601 -11.25 22.00 12.52
N TYR A 602 -12.28 21.18 12.48
CA TYR A 602 -12.20 19.74 12.36
C TYR A 602 -13.04 19.25 11.19
N MET A 603 -12.73 18.05 10.71
CA MET A 603 -13.56 17.35 9.73
C MET A 603 -14.22 16.16 10.40
N LEU A 604 -15.53 16.04 10.21
CA LEU A 604 -16.31 14.86 10.58
C LEU A 604 -16.73 14.16 9.29
N MET A 605 -16.30 12.93 9.13
CA MET A 605 -16.73 12.03 8.07
C MET A 605 -17.93 11.25 8.57
N ILE A 606 -19.09 11.40 7.93
CA ILE A 606 -20.33 10.77 8.38
C ILE A 606 -21.05 10.14 7.19
N GLY A 607 -21.58 8.96 7.39
CA GLY A 607 -22.26 8.23 6.32
C GLY A 607 -22.77 6.88 6.74
N ALA A 608 -22.72 5.96 5.80
CA ALA A 608 -23.26 4.62 5.97
C ALA A 608 -22.39 3.60 5.21
N GLU A 609 -22.44 2.37 5.65
CA GLU A 609 -21.79 1.22 5.02
C GLU A 609 -22.71 0.01 4.95
N ASP A 610 -22.42 -0.87 4.01
CA ASP A 610 -22.91 -2.24 3.95
C ASP A 610 -21.72 -3.22 3.96
N GLU A 611 -21.92 -4.46 3.60
CA GLU A 611 -20.85 -5.47 3.57
C GLU A 611 -19.86 -5.30 2.41
N TYR A 612 -20.11 -4.39 1.43
CA TYR A 612 -19.31 -4.22 0.22
C TYR A 612 -18.70 -2.84 0.06
N ILE A 613 -19.41 -1.81 0.54
CA ILE A 613 -18.96 -0.43 0.39
C ILE A 613 -19.24 0.42 1.62
N SER A 614 -18.49 1.51 1.78
CA SER A 614 -18.89 2.65 2.60
C SER A 614 -19.02 3.93 1.76
N ASN A 615 -19.92 4.81 2.17
CA ASN A 615 -20.18 6.09 1.52
C ASN A 615 -20.31 7.18 2.57
N LEU A 616 -19.31 8.08 2.63
CA LEU A 616 -19.23 9.12 3.64
C LEU A 616 -19.23 10.51 3.00
N ARG A 617 -19.64 11.49 3.79
CA ARG A 617 -19.56 12.92 3.48
C ARG A 617 -18.80 13.64 4.57
N ALA A 618 -17.95 14.57 4.17
CA ALA A 618 -17.26 15.43 5.12
C ALA A 618 -18.12 16.62 5.53
N ILE A 619 -18.14 16.90 6.83
CA ILE A 619 -18.71 18.10 7.44
C ILE A 619 -17.58 18.85 8.14
N LYS A 620 -17.52 20.15 7.93
CA LYS A 620 -16.63 21.02 8.72
C LYS A 620 -17.26 21.34 10.06
N LEU A 621 -16.51 21.09 11.12
CA LEU A 621 -16.86 21.48 12.48
C LEU A 621 -15.95 22.62 12.93
N ASN A 622 -16.54 23.71 13.41
CA ASN A 622 -15.84 24.79 14.09
C ASN A 622 -16.13 24.66 15.58
N VAL A 623 -15.18 24.10 16.32
CA VAL A 623 -15.28 23.91 17.78
C VAL A 623 -14.80 25.19 18.48
N ILE A 624 -15.63 25.77 19.37
CA ILE A 624 -15.36 26.98 20.10
C ILE A 624 -15.47 26.78 21.61
#